data_ba21cc7b11b3f808f674351de70d5dd6
#
_entry.id   ba21cc7b11b3f808f674351de70d5dd6
#
_cell.length_a   1.000
_cell.length_b   1.000
_cell.length_c   1.000
_cell.angle_alpha   90.00
_cell.angle_beta   90.00
_cell.angle_gamma   90.00
#
_symmetry.space_group_name_H-M   'P 1'
#
loop_
_entity.id
_entity.type
_entity.pdbx_description
1 polymer ?
#
loop_
_entity_poly.entity_id
_entity_poly.type
_entity_poly.pdbx_seq_one_letter_code
_entity_poly.pdbx_strand_id
1 'polypeptide(L)'
;LYRVVDPALEDADAFQTASVLAAALRKIDFDLVVCGEGSADRYSQQVGLLVGALLGLPVVNATGSVRAEGDALLVERVLENEVEVLEIAPPAVVSMTSDAVLPRIPQLKDILAAGKKPVTTWSLDEVGGIPESPVETVSVKAPASIARKGIVLEGATDENIGELVSGIRASR
;
A
#
# COMPACT_ATOMS: atom_id res chain seq x y z
N LEU A 1 -1.06 12.13 15.75
CA LEU A 1 -0.83 12.17 14.30
C LEU A 1 0.42 13.00 14.01
N TYR A 2 1.30 12.44 13.18
CA TYR A 2 2.43 13.18 12.59
C TYR A 2 2.15 13.38 11.11
N ARG A 3 2.51 14.52 10.57
CA ARG A 3 2.38 14.83 9.15
C ARG A 3 3.50 15.76 8.68
N VAL A 4 3.94 15.55 7.45
CA VAL A 4 4.80 16.48 6.72
C VAL A 4 3.93 17.14 5.65
N VAL A 5 3.96 18.46 5.57
CA VAL A 5 3.12 19.23 4.63
C VAL A 5 3.99 20.23 3.90
N ASP A 6 4.09 20.04 2.58
CA ASP A 6 4.82 20.95 1.70
C ASP A 6 4.29 20.83 0.27
N PRO A 7 4.15 21.92 -0.50
CA PRO A 7 3.73 21.86 -1.91
C PRO A 7 4.65 21.01 -2.80
N ALA A 8 5.94 20.92 -2.47
CA ALA A 8 6.90 20.11 -3.23
C ALA A 8 6.60 18.60 -3.18
N LEU A 9 5.71 18.15 -2.30
CA LEU A 9 5.30 16.74 -2.18
C LEU A 9 4.17 16.37 -3.12
N GLU A 10 3.52 17.31 -3.79
CA GLU A 10 2.32 17.06 -4.62
C GLU A 10 2.61 16.08 -5.76
N ASP A 11 3.78 16.20 -6.41
CA ASP A 11 4.20 15.33 -7.50
C ASP A 11 5.28 14.32 -7.11
N ALA A 12 5.54 14.13 -5.81
CA ALA A 12 6.57 13.24 -5.31
C ALA A 12 6.35 11.81 -5.82
N ASP A 13 7.42 11.17 -6.31
CA ASP A 13 7.41 9.76 -6.67
C ASP A 13 7.50 8.84 -5.44
N ALA A 14 7.53 7.51 -5.68
CA ALA A 14 7.60 6.53 -4.60
C ALA A 14 8.89 6.64 -3.79
N PHE A 15 10.03 6.95 -4.43
CA PHE A 15 11.30 7.11 -3.76
C PHE A 15 11.35 8.38 -2.90
N GLN A 16 10.90 9.49 -3.44
CA GLN A 16 10.79 10.76 -2.74
C GLN A 16 9.85 10.66 -1.54
N THR A 17 8.66 10.07 -1.75
CA THR A 17 7.69 9.81 -0.68
C THR A 17 8.30 8.95 0.43
N ALA A 18 8.94 7.83 0.07
CA ALA A 18 9.59 6.95 1.03
C ALA A 18 10.73 7.63 1.79
N SER A 19 11.51 8.47 1.10
CA SER A 19 12.63 9.21 1.71
C SER A 19 12.14 10.18 2.79
N VAL A 20 11.08 10.92 2.50
CA VAL A 20 10.48 11.86 3.47
C VAL A 20 9.84 11.11 4.63
N LEU A 21 9.14 9.99 4.36
CA LEU A 21 8.59 9.14 5.41
C LEU A 21 9.68 8.54 6.30
N ALA A 22 10.75 8.00 5.72
CA ALA A 22 11.87 7.45 6.48
C ALA A 22 12.55 8.53 7.34
N ALA A 23 12.71 9.76 6.82
CA ALA A 23 13.24 10.88 7.57
C ALA A 23 12.34 11.29 8.76
N ALA A 24 11.03 11.31 8.55
CA ALA A 24 10.06 11.57 9.60
C ALA A 24 10.06 10.44 10.66
N LEU A 25 10.12 9.18 10.25
CA LEU A 25 10.16 8.02 11.14
C LEU A 25 11.40 8.02 12.04
N ARG A 26 12.56 8.50 11.58
CA ARG A 26 13.75 8.68 12.44
C ARG A 26 13.55 9.62 13.62
N LYS A 27 12.48 10.43 13.62
CA LYS A 27 12.11 11.35 14.71
C LYS A 27 11.08 10.77 15.67
N ILE A 28 10.67 9.53 15.47
CA ILE A 28 9.60 8.86 16.21
C ILE A 28 10.12 7.51 16.70
N ASP A 29 9.83 7.17 17.96
CA ASP A 29 10.10 5.84 18.48
C ASP A 29 9.02 4.88 17.97
N PHE A 30 9.44 3.74 17.41
CA PHE A 30 8.54 2.71 16.91
C PHE A 30 9.22 1.32 16.93
N ASP A 31 8.41 0.27 17.04
CA ASP A 31 8.84 -1.12 16.91
C ASP A 31 8.39 -1.73 15.57
N LEU A 32 7.31 -1.21 15.02
CA LEU A 32 6.74 -1.70 13.76
C LEU A 32 6.15 -0.55 12.94
N VAL A 33 6.53 -0.49 11.68
CA VAL A 33 5.87 0.36 10.66
C VAL A 33 4.95 -0.52 9.82
N VAL A 34 3.67 -0.19 9.78
CA VAL A 34 2.68 -0.88 8.96
C VAL A 34 2.28 0.02 7.80
N CYS A 35 2.56 -0.43 6.59
CA CYS A 35 2.14 0.20 5.34
C CYS A 35 1.06 -0.64 4.66
N GLY A 36 0.23 -0.02 3.84
CA GLY A 36 -0.55 -0.75 2.84
C GLY A 36 0.34 -1.21 1.67
N GLU A 37 -0.11 -2.20 0.92
CA GLU A 37 0.64 -2.71 -0.24
C GLU A 37 0.77 -1.69 -1.38
N GLY A 38 -0.20 -0.81 -1.54
CA GLY A 38 -0.18 0.22 -2.57
C GLY A 38 -1.28 1.25 -2.37
N SER A 39 -1.09 2.42 -2.97
CA SER A 39 -2.08 3.50 -2.97
C SER A 39 -3.13 3.27 -4.07
N ALA A 40 -4.36 3.76 -3.85
CA ALA A 40 -5.46 3.58 -4.79
C ALA A 40 -5.24 4.28 -6.16
N ASP A 41 -4.37 5.28 -6.21
CA ASP A 41 -4.09 6.09 -7.41
C ASP A 41 -2.96 5.50 -8.28
N ARG A 42 -1.79 5.22 -7.70
CA ARG A 42 -0.60 4.78 -8.45
C ARG A 42 -0.31 3.28 -8.33
N TYR A 43 -0.72 2.66 -7.23
CA TYR A 43 -0.52 1.24 -6.90
C TYR A 43 0.90 0.72 -7.20
N SER A 44 1.92 1.53 -6.89
CA SER A 44 3.31 1.20 -7.21
C SER A 44 3.91 0.08 -6.35
N GLN A 45 3.31 -0.23 -5.21
CA GLN A 45 3.73 -1.26 -4.24
C GLN A 45 5.19 -1.11 -3.75
N GLN A 46 5.73 0.09 -3.78
CA GLN A 46 7.15 0.35 -3.51
C GLN A 46 7.42 1.08 -2.20
N VAL A 47 6.51 1.97 -1.77
CA VAL A 47 6.80 2.92 -0.69
C VAL A 47 7.19 2.21 0.60
N GLY A 48 6.45 1.19 1.05
CA GLY A 48 6.77 0.44 2.26
C GLY A 48 8.13 -0.26 2.20
N LEU A 49 8.46 -0.86 1.04
CA LEU A 49 9.75 -1.53 0.81
C LEU A 49 10.90 -0.53 0.85
N LEU A 50 10.74 0.61 0.18
CA LEU A 50 11.75 1.68 0.16
C LEU A 50 11.96 2.29 1.54
N VAL A 51 10.90 2.48 2.33
CA VAL A 51 11.00 2.96 3.72
C VAL A 51 11.85 2.00 4.55
N GLY A 52 11.59 0.69 4.49
CA GLY A 52 12.40 -0.30 5.21
C GLY A 52 13.86 -0.28 4.77
N ALA A 53 14.12 -0.26 3.47
CA ALA A 53 15.46 -0.19 2.91
C ALA A 53 16.21 1.08 3.33
N LEU A 54 15.56 2.25 3.28
CA LEU A 54 16.14 3.54 3.67
C LEU A 54 16.42 3.64 5.18
N LEU A 55 15.65 2.92 6.00
CA LEU A 55 15.86 2.83 7.45
C LEU A 55 16.89 1.76 7.82
N GLY A 56 17.25 0.85 6.90
CA GLY A 56 18.12 -0.30 7.17
C GLY A 56 17.45 -1.36 8.04
N LEU A 57 16.12 -1.48 7.96
CA LEU A 57 15.31 -2.39 8.76
C LEU A 57 14.84 -3.61 7.97
N PRO A 58 14.56 -4.74 8.65
CA PRO A 58 13.83 -5.84 8.04
C PRO A 58 12.52 -5.35 7.42
N VAL A 59 12.22 -5.78 6.20
CA VAL A 59 10.98 -5.42 5.51
C VAL A 59 10.34 -6.63 4.85
N VAL A 60 9.02 -6.80 5.06
CA VAL A 60 8.24 -7.88 4.45
C VAL A 60 7.06 -7.28 3.69
N ASN A 61 6.95 -7.62 2.41
CA ASN A 61 5.79 -7.25 1.57
C ASN A 61 4.77 -8.41 1.51
N ALA A 62 3.63 -8.13 0.89
CA ALA A 62 2.55 -9.10 0.73
C ALA A 62 2.15 -9.76 2.06
N THR A 63 2.14 -8.99 3.14
CA THR A 63 1.88 -9.46 4.49
C THR A 63 0.39 -9.68 4.70
N GLY A 64 -0.03 -10.91 4.94
CA GLY A 64 -1.40 -11.27 5.29
C GLY A 64 -1.69 -11.16 6.80
N SER A 65 -0.70 -11.48 7.64
CA SER A 65 -0.85 -11.35 9.08
C SER A 65 0.47 -11.01 9.78
N VAL A 66 0.38 -10.36 10.93
CA VAL A 66 1.51 -10.07 11.83
C VAL A 66 1.08 -10.33 13.26
N ARG A 67 1.89 -11.03 14.02
CA ARG A 67 1.67 -11.23 15.46
C ARG A 67 2.98 -11.14 16.24
N ALA A 68 2.92 -10.60 17.44
CA ALA A 68 4.05 -10.62 18.36
C ALA A 68 4.19 -12.02 18.99
N GLU A 69 5.41 -12.52 19.05
CA GLU A 69 5.73 -13.78 19.74
C GLU A 69 7.07 -13.63 20.49
N GLY A 70 6.99 -13.46 21.82
CA GLY A 70 8.16 -13.09 22.62
C GLY A 70 8.74 -11.73 22.18
N ASP A 71 10.02 -11.72 21.84
CA ASP A 71 10.74 -10.55 21.36
C ASP A 71 10.76 -10.43 19.82
N ALA A 72 10.05 -11.32 19.11
CA ALA A 72 10.01 -11.37 17.66
C ALA A 72 8.60 -11.06 17.11
N LEU A 73 8.55 -10.82 15.81
CA LEU A 73 7.31 -10.72 15.03
C LEU A 73 7.25 -11.94 14.10
N LEU A 74 6.16 -12.69 14.16
CA LEU A 74 5.82 -13.68 13.14
C LEU A 74 4.95 -13.03 12.09
N VAL A 75 5.42 -13.09 10.84
CA VAL A 75 4.81 -12.46 9.68
C VAL A 75 4.45 -13.53 8.66
N GLU A 76 3.19 -13.61 8.28
CA GLU A 76 2.75 -14.46 7.18
C GLU A 76 2.78 -13.65 5.88
N ARG A 77 3.64 -14.06 4.96
CA ARG A 77 3.78 -13.49 3.63
C ARG A 77 3.01 -14.35 2.64
N VAL A 78 2.03 -13.76 1.97
CA VAL A 78 1.17 -14.46 1.02
C VAL A 78 1.72 -14.32 -0.39
N LEU A 79 2.18 -15.42 -0.96
CA LEU A 79 2.67 -15.51 -2.34
C LEU A 79 1.63 -16.22 -3.22
N GLU A 80 1.88 -16.26 -4.52
CA GLU A 80 0.92 -16.82 -5.50
C GLU A 80 0.54 -18.28 -5.20
N ASN A 81 1.50 -19.12 -4.80
CA ASN A 81 1.29 -20.56 -4.60
C ASN A 81 1.64 -21.05 -3.18
N GLU A 82 2.07 -20.17 -2.30
CA GLU A 82 2.53 -20.53 -0.95
C GLU A 82 2.34 -19.39 0.04
N VAL A 83 2.35 -19.72 1.32
CA VAL A 83 2.43 -18.77 2.43
C VAL A 83 3.71 -19.04 3.18
N GLU A 84 4.58 -18.06 3.24
CA GLU A 84 5.79 -18.10 4.05
C GLU A 84 5.48 -17.58 5.45
N VAL A 85 6.04 -18.25 6.47
CA VAL A 85 6.01 -17.74 7.85
C VAL A 85 7.43 -17.29 8.20
N LEU A 86 7.58 -16.01 8.41
CA LEU A 86 8.86 -15.36 8.68
C LEU A 86 8.90 -14.90 10.14
N GLU A 87 10.01 -15.17 10.82
CA GLU A 87 10.33 -14.61 12.13
C GLU A 87 11.30 -13.44 11.92
N ILE A 88 10.89 -12.23 12.34
CA ILE A 88 11.70 -11.03 12.19
C ILE A 88 11.84 -10.31 13.53
N ALA A 89 13.00 -9.69 13.74
CA ALA A 89 13.23 -8.86 14.92
C ALA A 89 12.73 -7.44 14.70
N PRO A 90 12.00 -6.83 15.66
CA PRO A 90 11.72 -5.40 15.64
C PRO A 90 13.00 -4.57 15.90
N PRO A 91 13.07 -3.28 15.45
CA PRO A 91 12.07 -2.62 14.65
C PRO A 91 12.03 -3.14 13.21
N ALA A 92 10.84 -3.19 12.62
CA ALA A 92 10.62 -3.73 11.28
C ALA A 92 9.57 -2.93 10.47
N VAL A 93 9.50 -3.19 9.17
CA VAL A 93 8.49 -2.61 8.28
C VAL A 93 7.73 -3.75 7.59
N VAL A 94 6.40 -3.66 7.58
CA VAL A 94 5.55 -4.61 6.84
C VAL A 94 4.63 -3.87 5.88
N SER A 95 4.39 -4.47 4.71
CA SER A 95 3.44 -3.98 3.72
C SER A 95 2.30 -4.98 3.61
N MET A 96 1.14 -4.60 4.18
CA MET A 96 -0.03 -5.46 4.33
C MET A 96 -0.83 -5.55 3.05
N THR A 97 -1.35 -6.75 2.73
CA THR A 97 -2.32 -6.93 1.65
C THR A 97 -3.65 -6.26 1.99
N SER A 98 -4.40 -5.88 0.97
CA SER A 98 -5.67 -5.13 1.14
C SER A 98 -6.77 -5.94 1.85
N ASP A 99 -6.68 -7.26 1.84
CA ASP A 99 -7.63 -8.22 2.41
C ASP A 99 -7.16 -8.84 3.75
N ALA A 100 -6.00 -8.43 4.26
CA ALA A 100 -5.44 -8.96 5.50
C ALA A 100 -6.38 -8.83 6.70
N VAL A 101 -7.10 -7.71 6.81
CA VAL A 101 -8.04 -7.44 7.92
C VAL A 101 -9.24 -6.62 7.44
N LEU A 102 -10.43 -7.02 7.86
CA LEU A 102 -11.62 -6.19 7.65
C LEU A 102 -11.54 -4.91 8.49
N PRO A 103 -11.67 -3.71 7.89
CA PRO A 103 -11.59 -2.46 8.61
C PRO A 103 -12.75 -2.31 9.59
N ARG A 104 -12.44 -1.88 10.81
CA ARG A 104 -13.47 -1.54 11.80
C ARG A 104 -14.14 -0.22 11.40
N ILE A 105 -15.46 -0.23 11.28
CA ILE A 105 -16.24 0.98 11.02
C ILE A 105 -16.24 1.85 12.29
N PRO A 106 -15.71 3.09 12.26
CA PRO A 106 -15.67 3.96 13.41
C PRO A 106 -17.06 4.45 13.79
N GLN A 107 -17.35 4.48 15.10
CA GLN A 107 -18.57 5.09 15.62
C GLN A 107 -18.41 6.61 15.71
N LEU A 108 -19.51 7.35 15.78
CA LEU A 108 -19.49 8.82 15.90
C LEU A 108 -18.59 9.31 17.05
N LYS A 109 -18.63 8.63 18.20
CA LYS A 109 -17.75 8.95 19.34
C LYS A 109 -16.26 8.83 19.03
N ASP A 110 -15.88 7.84 18.19
CA ASP A 110 -14.50 7.61 17.80
C ASP A 110 -14.01 8.71 16.83
N ILE A 111 -14.89 9.15 15.92
CA ILE A 111 -14.63 10.26 15.00
C ILE A 111 -14.42 11.57 15.78
N LEU A 112 -15.32 11.87 16.74
CA LEU A 112 -15.20 13.07 17.57
C LEU A 112 -13.96 13.04 18.48
N ALA A 113 -13.60 11.86 19.01
CA ALA A 113 -12.40 11.68 19.81
C ALA A 113 -11.12 11.84 18.98
N ALA A 114 -11.11 11.36 17.74
CA ALA A 114 -9.98 11.50 16.83
C ALA A 114 -9.63 12.97 16.53
N GLY A 115 -10.64 13.83 16.38
CA GLY A 115 -10.44 15.27 16.18
C GLY A 115 -9.75 16.01 17.35
N LYS A 116 -9.71 15.39 18.54
CA LYS A 116 -9.05 15.94 19.74
C LYS A 116 -7.63 15.40 19.95
N LYS A 117 -7.18 14.47 19.14
CA LYS A 117 -5.83 13.89 19.24
C LYS A 117 -4.77 14.92 18.84
N PRO A 118 -3.60 14.93 19.52
CA PRO A 118 -2.53 15.84 19.16
C PRO A 118 -2.04 15.61 17.73
N VAL A 119 -1.74 16.69 17.02
CA VAL A 119 -1.20 16.68 15.68
C VAL A 119 0.12 17.45 15.67
N THR A 120 1.20 16.77 15.29
CA THR A 120 2.49 17.39 15.05
C THR A 120 2.66 17.57 13.54
N THR A 121 2.91 18.79 13.09
CA THR A 121 3.15 19.08 11.68
C THR A 121 4.62 19.50 11.53
N TRP A 122 5.32 18.87 10.62
CA TRP A 122 6.66 19.26 10.21
C TRP A 122 6.63 19.85 8.80
N SER A 123 7.49 20.83 8.57
CA SER A 123 7.85 21.26 7.22
C SER A 123 8.78 20.22 6.58
N LEU A 124 8.97 20.34 5.29
CA LEU A 124 9.91 19.50 4.56
C LEU A 124 11.35 19.69 5.05
N ASP A 125 11.74 20.94 5.35
CA ASP A 125 13.08 21.28 5.88
C ASP A 125 13.34 20.65 7.25
N GLU A 126 12.33 20.56 8.12
CA GLU A 126 12.47 19.93 9.43
C GLU A 126 12.71 18.43 9.38
N VAL A 127 12.40 17.79 8.26
CA VAL A 127 12.69 16.37 8.01
C VAL A 127 13.86 16.14 7.05
N GLY A 128 14.58 17.20 6.68
CA GLY A 128 15.82 17.11 5.88
C GLY A 128 15.62 17.29 4.38
N GLY A 129 14.48 17.81 3.96
CA GLY A 129 14.21 18.11 2.56
C GLY A 129 13.67 16.91 1.76
N ILE A 130 13.48 17.13 0.46
CA ILE A 130 13.12 16.09 -0.51
C ILE A 130 14.34 15.81 -1.41
N PRO A 131 14.75 14.54 -1.56
CA PRO A 131 15.84 14.21 -2.46
C PRO A 131 15.42 14.40 -3.91
N GLU A 132 16.41 14.55 -4.80
CA GLU A 132 16.16 14.47 -6.24
C GLU A 132 15.62 13.08 -6.62
N SER A 133 14.64 13.04 -7.53
CA SER A 133 14.11 11.78 -8.03
C SER A 133 15.17 11.07 -8.89
N PRO A 134 15.40 9.77 -8.69
CA PRO A 134 16.28 8.99 -9.56
C PRO A 134 15.65 8.65 -10.92
N VAL A 135 14.37 9.00 -11.13
CA VAL A 135 13.62 8.72 -12.34
C VAL A 135 12.88 9.97 -12.83
N GLU A 136 12.74 10.09 -14.14
CA GLU A 136 11.95 11.14 -14.79
C GLU A 136 10.64 10.57 -15.32
N THR A 137 9.52 11.22 -15.01
CA THR A 137 8.22 10.87 -15.57
C THR A 137 8.09 11.46 -16.97
N VAL A 138 8.33 10.66 -18.00
CA VAL A 138 8.25 11.10 -19.41
C VAL A 138 6.81 11.40 -19.84
N SER A 139 5.86 10.56 -19.45
CA SER A 139 4.44 10.81 -19.72
C SER A 139 3.55 9.93 -18.84
N VAL A 140 2.35 10.43 -18.52
CA VAL A 140 1.26 9.68 -17.91
C VAL A 140 0.11 9.68 -18.88
N LYS A 141 -0.33 8.49 -19.33
CA LYS A 141 -1.40 8.32 -20.29
C LYS A 141 -2.39 7.28 -19.81
N ALA A 142 -3.66 7.47 -20.13
CA ALA A 142 -4.63 6.40 -19.96
C ALA A 142 -4.23 5.19 -20.84
N PRO A 143 -4.44 3.96 -20.37
CA PRO A 143 -4.21 2.78 -21.20
C PRO A 143 -5.10 2.84 -22.45
N ALA A 144 -4.59 2.29 -23.56
CA ALA A 144 -5.37 2.19 -24.78
C ALA A 144 -6.67 1.43 -24.52
N SER A 145 -7.80 2.02 -24.94
CA SER A 145 -9.08 1.35 -24.80
C SER A 145 -9.11 0.10 -25.67
N ILE A 146 -9.27 -1.05 -25.05
CA ILE A 146 -9.51 -2.32 -25.77
C ILE A 146 -10.99 -2.30 -26.17
N ALA A 147 -11.27 -2.32 -27.49
CA ALA A 147 -12.62 -2.43 -28.00
C ALA A 147 -13.24 -3.74 -27.54
N ARG A 148 -14.13 -3.67 -26.55
CA ARG A 148 -14.91 -4.83 -26.11
C ARG A 148 -16.02 -5.08 -27.14
N LYS A 149 -16.33 -6.36 -27.39
CA LYS A 149 -17.40 -6.73 -28.34
C LYS A 149 -18.78 -6.21 -27.92
N GLY A 150 -18.99 -5.94 -26.62
CA GLY A 150 -20.21 -5.36 -26.08
C GLY A 150 -21.44 -6.25 -26.27
N ILE A 151 -21.26 -7.57 -26.39
CA ILE A 151 -22.35 -8.52 -26.49
C ILE A 151 -23.04 -8.62 -25.12
N VAL A 152 -24.32 -8.28 -25.11
CA VAL A 152 -25.16 -8.38 -23.90
C VAL A 152 -26.16 -9.51 -24.13
N LEU A 153 -26.14 -10.50 -23.25
CA LEU A 153 -27.07 -11.62 -23.24
C LEU A 153 -28.09 -11.35 -22.15
N GLU A 154 -29.37 -11.14 -22.55
CA GLU A 154 -30.42 -10.81 -21.61
C GLU A 154 -31.10 -12.07 -21.06
N GLY A 155 -31.03 -12.24 -19.73
CA GLY A 155 -31.64 -13.37 -19.02
C GLY A 155 -30.71 -14.60 -18.94
N ALA A 156 -31.00 -15.47 -17.95
CA ALA A 156 -30.23 -16.68 -17.68
C ALA A 156 -30.90 -17.90 -18.33
N THR A 157 -31.09 -17.87 -19.66
CA THR A 157 -31.58 -19.04 -20.42
C THR A 157 -30.42 -19.98 -20.74
N ASP A 158 -30.73 -21.28 -20.94
CA ASP A 158 -29.71 -22.28 -21.31
C ASP A 158 -29.01 -21.92 -22.62
N GLU A 159 -29.68 -21.25 -23.55
CA GLU A 159 -29.13 -20.76 -24.81
C GLU A 159 -28.11 -19.66 -24.58
N ASN A 160 -28.44 -18.63 -23.78
CA ASN A 160 -27.56 -17.54 -23.44
C ASN A 160 -26.34 -18.00 -22.65
N ILE A 161 -26.51 -18.94 -21.74
CA ILE A 161 -25.40 -19.57 -20.99
C ILE A 161 -24.48 -20.33 -21.97
N GLY A 162 -25.04 -21.08 -22.89
CA GLY A 162 -24.29 -21.79 -23.93
C GLY A 162 -23.50 -20.85 -24.83
N GLU A 163 -24.09 -19.74 -25.26
CA GLU A 163 -23.40 -18.70 -26.05
C GLU A 163 -22.27 -18.03 -25.26
N LEU A 164 -22.49 -17.69 -24.00
CA LEU A 164 -21.45 -17.12 -23.12
C LEU A 164 -20.26 -18.09 -22.98
N VAL A 165 -20.54 -19.36 -22.67
CA VAL A 165 -19.49 -20.39 -22.54
C VAL A 165 -18.71 -20.55 -23.83
N SER A 166 -19.41 -20.57 -24.96
CA SER A 166 -18.77 -20.67 -26.28
C SER A 166 -17.90 -19.46 -26.60
N GLY A 167 -18.37 -18.25 -26.28
CA GLY A 167 -17.63 -17.01 -26.43
C GLY A 167 -16.34 -16.98 -25.58
N ILE A 168 -16.41 -17.43 -24.32
CA ILE A 168 -15.24 -17.52 -23.43
C ILE A 168 -14.22 -18.54 -23.96
N ARG A 169 -14.66 -19.69 -24.44
CA ARG A 169 -13.77 -20.70 -25.01
C ARG A 169 -13.07 -20.25 -26.30
N ALA A 170 -13.77 -19.47 -27.11
CA ALA A 170 -13.20 -18.92 -28.36
C ALA A 170 -12.23 -17.75 -28.13
N SER A 171 -12.19 -17.17 -26.92
CA SER A 171 -11.32 -16.04 -26.57
C SER A 171 -9.99 -16.46 -25.91
N ARG A 172 -9.81 -17.74 -25.66
CA ARG A 172 -8.55 -18.34 -25.16
C ARG A 172 -7.68 -18.77 -26.34
#